data_a7fdc0002678dbe4f88da7769032e073
#
_entry.id   a7fdc0002678dbe4f88da7769032e073
#
_cell.length_a   1.000
_cell.length_b   1.000
_cell.length_c   1.000
_cell.angle_alpha   90.00
_cell.angle_beta   90.00
_cell.angle_gamma   90.00
#
_symmetry.space_group_name_H-M   'P 1'
#
loop_
_entity.id
_entity.type
_entity.pdbx_description
1 polymer ?
#
loop_
_entity_poly.entity_id
_entity_poly.type
_entity_poly.pdbx_seq_one_letter_code
_entity_poly.pdbx_strand_id
1 'polypeptide(L)'
;MKRLYVFADFDWLKEPRLIGELSYESLRGSDSYGFCYSDDWLRDYGNLFLSDDLNNYPGQQYTAPGKDIFGCFSDALPDRWGRTLINRREQILAKEEKRPVRRLSSFDYLVGIEDYSRMGGLRFKDSLDGEYINASEVLRIPPITDIRELIAASSEIEKSEEENHLPERRWIEQLVQPGSSLGGARPKASVIDENKILHIAKFPSRKDDYDTGLWEHFSHLLAKKAGIHAAETRVIFTNDKYHTLLSRRFDRKEDGKRIHFASAMTLLGLNDGDNANTGHGYLDIVDFILQNCTNVEDNLQELYRRVAFNICIGNSDDHFRNHGFLLTAKGWTLSPAYDMNLTLNEYQSLLINSYTNKSDLNELLNSCEEYMLPKQIALQIIGEVLVAVKDWQILATQLGVAKNEQKQFSTIFERNLEIYDSK
;
A
#
# COMPACT_ATOMS: atom_id res chain seq x y z
N MET A 1 -30.59 4.17 -6.07
CA MET A 1 -29.55 3.20 -6.44
C MET A 1 -28.59 3.86 -7.42
N LYS A 2 -27.28 3.95 -7.08
CA LYS A 2 -26.21 4.41 -7.98
C LYS A 2 -25.51 3.18 -8.57
N ARG A 3 -24.93 3.28 -9.76
CA ARG A 3 -24.26 2.17 -10.44
C ARG A 3 -22.96 2.61 -11.06
N LEU A 4 -21.99 1.68 -11.12
CA LEU A 4 -20.72 1.84 -11.82
C LEU A 4 -20.43 0.57 -12.62
N TYR A 5 -20.00 0.74 -13.85
CA TYR A 5 -19.43 -0.33 -14.66
C TYR A 5 -17.93 -0.43 -14.33
N VAL A 6 -17.52 -1.63 -13.95
CA VAL A 6 -16.15 -1.92 -13.50
C VAL A 6 -15.39 -2.59 -14.64
N PHE A 7 -14.27 -1.98 -15.05
CA PHE A 7 -13.41 -2.49 -16.10
C PHE A 7 -12.07 -2.96 -15.56
N ALA A 8 -11.59 -4.08 -16.09
CA ALA A 8 -10.20 -4.51 -15.96
C ALA A 8 -9.38 -3.86 -17.07
N ASP A 9 -8.41 -3.02 -16.69
CA ASP A 9 -7.40 -2.46 -17.59
C ASP A 9 -6.04 -3.05 -17.17
N PHE A 10 -5.87 -4.37 -17.40
CA PHE A 10 -4.69 -5.11 -16.98
C PHE A 10 -3.69 -5.19 -18.13
N ASP A 11 -2.40 -5.06 -17.85
CA ASP A 11 -1.32 -4.97 -18.82
C ASP A 11 -1.22 -6.14 -19.83
N TRP A 12 -1.75 -7.30 -19.46
CA TRP A 12 -1.81 -8.50 -20.28
C TRP A 12 -3.10 -8.63 -21.11
N LEU A 13 -4.08 -7.77 -20.88
CA LEU A 13 -5.27 -7.65 -21.76
C LEU A 13 -4.94 -6.78 -22.98
N LYS A 14 -5.54 -7.14 -24.13
CA LYS A 14 -5.38 -6.35 -25.37
C LYS A 14 -6.08 -4.99 -25.27
N GLU A 15 -7.21 -4.96 -24.56
CA GLU A 15 -8.06 -3.80 -24.33
C GLU A 15 -8.76 -3.94 -22.97
N PRO A 16 -9.22 -2.86 -22.35
CA PRO A 16 -9.99 -2.94 -21.12
C PRO A 16 -11.26 -3.78 -21.28
N ARG A 17 -11.53 -4.66 -20.31
CA ARG A 17 -12.67 -5.60 -20.34
C ARG A 17 -13.64 -5.29 -19.20
N LEU A 18 -14.93 -5.32 -19.49
CA LEU A 18 -15.97 -5.18 -18.48
C LEU A 18 -15.95 -6.39 -17.55
N ILE A 19 -15.67 -6.16 -16.25
CA ILE A 19 -15.78 -7.19 -15.21
C ILE A 19 -17.23 -7.37 -14.80
N GLY A 20 -17.94 -6.25 -14.55
CA GLY A 20 -19.31 -6.29 -14.06
C GLY A 20 -19.84 -4.92 -13.65
N GLU A 21 -20.93 -4.94 -12.89
CA GLU A 21 -21.64 -3.76 -12.39
C GLU A 21 -21.60 -3.72 -10.86
N LEU A 22 -21.06 -2.62 -10.30
CA LEU A 22 -21.14 -2.31 -8.87
C LEU A 22 -22.34 -1.40 -8.63
N SER A 23 -23.25 -1.83 -7.77
CA SER A 23 -24.40 -1.05 -7.33
C SER A 23 -24.24 -0.59 -5.89
N TYR A 24 -24.75 0.60 -5.59
CA TYR A 24 -24.75 1.22 -4.26
C TYR A 24 -26.12 1.77 -3.94
N GLU A 25 -26.59 1.49 -2.74
CA GLU A 25 -27.81 2.03 -2.19
C GLU A 25 -27.63 2.38 -0.71
N SER A 26 -28.14 3.54 -0.30
CA SER A 26 -28.17 3.93 1.10
C SER A 26 -29.61 3.99 1.57
N LEU A 27 -29.97 3.12 2.51
CA LEU A 27 -31.32 3.04 3.07
C LEU A 27 -31.26 3.22 4.58
N ARG A 28 -31.95 4.25 5.10
CA ARG A 28 -32.06 4.54 6.54
C ARG A 28 -30.72 4.63 7.27
N GLY A 29 -29.66 5.13 6.58
CA GLY A 29 -28.32 5.29 7.14
C GLY A 29 -27.45 4.03 7.10
N SER A 30 -27.94 2.94 6.49
CA SER A 30 -27.16 1.75 6.19
C SER A 30 -26.80 1.73 4.70
N ASP A 31 -25.52 1.56 4.39
CA ASP A 31 -25.02 1.45 3.04
C ASP A 31 -24.98 -0.02 2.62
N SER A 32 -25.41 -0.29 1.39
CA SER A 32 -25.42 -1.63 0.79
C SER A 32 -24.75 -1.59 -0.57
N TYR A 33 -23.81 -2.50 -0.78
CA TYR A 33 -23.12 -2.68 -2.06
C TYR A 33 -23.49 -4.02 -2.66
N GLY A 34 -23.80 -4.00 -3.95
CA GLY A 34 -24.03 -5.21 -4.71
C GLY A 34 -23.11 -5.25 -5.93
N PHE A 35 -22.73 -6.45 -6.35
CA PHE A 35 -21.92 -6.66 -7.55
C PHE A 35 -22.50 -7.79 -8.39
N CYS A 36 -22.52 -7.59 -9.70
CA CYS A 36 -22.89 -8.61 -10.68
C CYS A 36 -21.82 -8.67 -11.77
N TYR A 37 -21.23 -9.84 -11.96
CA TYR A 37 -20.30 -10.06 -13.06
C TYR A 37 -20.98 -9.98 -14.41
N SER A 38 -20.25 -9.54 -15.44
CA SER A 38 -20.67 -9.74 -16.82
C SER A 38 -20.48 -11.21 -17.25
N ASP A 39 -21.39 -11.71 -18.09
CA ASP A 39 -21.30 -13.09 -18.59
C ASP A 39 -20.02 -13.34 -19.38
N ASP A 40 -19.57 -12.36 -20.15
CA ASP A 40 -18.33 -12.43 -20.92
C ASP A 40 -17.11 -12.56 -20.02
N TRP A 41 -17.08 -11.81 -18.90
CA TRP A 41 -15.99 -11.93 -17.92
C TRP A 41 -15.94 -13.32 -17.29
N LEU A 42 -17.08 -13.82 -16.83
CA LEU A 42 -17.17 -15.14 -16.21
C LEU A 42 -16.76 -16.26 -17.18
N ARG A 43 -17.16 -16.14 -18.46
CA ARG A 43 -16.79 -17.11 -19.49
C ARG A 43 -15.29 -17.12 -19.75
N ASP A 44 -14.68 -15.93 -19.90
CA ASP A 44 -13.29 -15.79 -20.36
C ASP A 44 -12.28 -15.79 -19.20
N TYR A 45 -12.68 -15.32 -18.01
CA TYR A 45 -11.80 -15.07 -16.86
C TYR A 45 -12.39 -15.53 -15.51
N GLY A 46 -13.42 -16.39 -15.52
CA GLY A 46 -14.10 -16.85 -14.30
C GLY A 46 -13.22 -17.65 -13.32
N ASN A 47 -11.99 -17.98 -13.71
CA ASN A 47 -11.01 -18.62 -12.81
C ASN A 47 -10.12 -17.61 -12.08
N LEU A 48 -10.19 -16.32 -12.40
CA LEU A 48 -9.38 -15.32 -11.73
C LEU A 48 -9.99 -14.96 -10.37
N PHE A 49 -9.21 -15.16 -9.32
CA PHE A 49 -9.55 -14.72 -7.96
C PHE A 49 -9.29 -13.22 -7.82
N LEU A 50 -10.30 -12.43 -7.45
CA LEU A 50 -10.18 -10.99 -7.24
C LEU A 50 -10.19 -10.59 -5.76
N SER A 51 -11.04 -11.22 -4.95
CA SER A 51 -11.09 -11.08 -3.49
C SER A 51 -11.92 -12.21 -2.88
N ASP A 52 -11.72 -12.46 -1.60
CA ASP A 52 -12.39 -13.53 -0.85
C ASP A 52 -13.92 -13.37 -0.79
N ASP A 53 -14.40 -12.14 -0.80
CA ASP A 53 -15.83 -11.81 -0.66
C ASP A 53 -16.58 -11.68 -2.00
N LEU A 54 -15.92 -12.01 -3.13
CA LEU A 54 -16.50 -11.94 -4.46
C LEU A 54 -16.34 -13.26 -5.22
N ASN A 55 -17.40 -14.06 -5.22
CA ASN A 55 -17.39 -15.39 -5.83
C ASN A 55 -17.66 -15.34 -7.33
N ASN A 56 -17.00 -16.22 -8.10
CA ASN A 56 -17.10 -16.29 -9.56
C ASN A 56 -18.35 -17.06 -10.02
N TYR A 57 -19.55 -16.48 -9.84
CA TYR A 57 -20.81 -17.03 -10.37
C TYR A 57 -21.70 -15.93 -10.95
N PRO A 58 -22.61 -16.24 -11.86
CA PRO A 58 -23.58 -15.27 -12.38
C PRO A 58 -24.61 -14.88 -11.32
N GLY A 59 -25.02 -13.63 -11.34
CA GLY A 59 -26.05 -13.09 -10.46
C GLY A 59 -25.53 -12.04 -9.48
N GLN A 60 -26.47 -11.44 -8.76
CA GLN A 60 -26.19 -10.35 -7.83
C GLN A 60 -25.59 -10.90 -6.53
N GLN A 61 -24.46 -10.35 -6.12
CA GLN A 61 -23.81 -10.61 -4.84
C GLN A 61 -23.85 -9.35 -3.99
N TYR A 62 -23.82 -9.49 -2.67
CA TYR A 62 -23.86 -8.36 -1.74
C TYR A 62 -22.75 -8.50 -0.71
N THR A 63 -22.25 -7.35 -0.26
CA THR A 63 -21.27 -7.32 0.83
C THR A 63 -21.85 -7.91 2.12
N ALA A 64 -21.01 -8.57 2.91
CA ALA A 64 -21.39 -9.04 4.24
C ALA A 64 -21.81 -7.84 5.14
N PRO A 65 -22.72 -8.05 6.11
CA PRO A 65 -23.07 -7.01 7.07
C PRO A 65 -21.84 -6.44 7.77
N GLY A 66 -21.71 -5.11 7.78
CA GLY A 66 -20.58 -4.41 8.41
C GLY A 66 -19.39 -4.16 7.49
N LYS A 67 -19.34 -4.73 6.28
CA LYS A 67 -18.34 -4.38 5.28
C LYS A 67 -18.77 -3.15 4.47
N ASP A 68 -17.87 -2.20 4.34
CA ASP A 68 -18.09 -0.93 3.65
C ASP A 68 -18.18 -1.07 2.12
N ILE A 69 -17.48 -2.06 1.54
CA ILE A 69 -17.44 -2.35 0.09
C ILE A 69 -16.77 -3.72 -0.10
N PHE A 70 -16.88 -4.34 -1.28
CA PHE A 70 -16.13 -5.56 -1.61
C PHE A 70 -14.61 -5.31 -1.56
N GLY A 71 -13.87 -6.32 -1.07
CA GLY A 71 -12.43 -6.25 -0.87
C GLY A 71 -11.65 -5.80 -2.11
N CYS A 72 -11.97 -6.34 -3.29
CA CYS A 72 -11.31 -5.99 -4.55
C CYS A 72 -11.35 -4.48 -4.89
N PHE A 73 -12.27 -3.72 -4.32
CA PHE A 73 -12.35 -2.26 -4.50
C PHE A 73 -11.65 -1.49 -3.39
N SER A 74 -11.30 -2.12 -2.28
CA SER A 74 -10.71 -1.45 -1.11
C SER A 74 -9.39 -0.76 -1.42
N ASP A 75 -8.51 -1.40 -2.20
CA ASP A 75 -7.23 -0.82 -2.59
C ASP A 75 -7.36 0.27 -3.68
N ALA A 76 -8.53 0.36 -4.33
CA ALA A 76 -8.86 1.45 -5.25
C ALA A 76 -9.46 2.68 -4.55
N LEU A 77 -9.72 2.60 -3.23
CA LEU A 77 -10.18 3.72 -2.39
C LEU A 77 -8.99 4.58 -1.92
N PRO A 78 -9.25 5.83 -1.47
CA PRO A 78 -8.21 6.62 -0.84
C PRO A 78 -7.80 5.99 0.49
N ASP A 79 -6.51 6.11 0.80
CA ASP A 79 -5.95 5.78 2.10
C ASP A 79 -6.43 6.75 3.20
N ARG A 80 -5.91 6.61 4.42
CA ARG A 80 -6.30 7.46 5.55
C ARG A 80 -5.99 8.94 5.28
N TRP A 81 -4.83 9.25 4.68
CA TRP A 81 -4.48 10.61 4.28
C TRP A 81 -5.41 11.15 3.19
N GLY A 82 -5.63 10.40 2.12
CA GLY A 82 -6.55 10.77 1.04
C GLY A 82 -7.99 10.98 1.53
N ARG A 83 -8.47 10.15 2.46
CA ARG A 83 -9.79 10.34 3.12
C ARG A 83 -9.83 11.64 3.92
N THR A 84 -8.76 11.97 4.65
CA THR A 84 -8.65 13.24 5.37
C THR A 84 -8.81 14.42 4.41
N LEU A 85 -8.10 14.42 3.28
CA LEU A 85 -8.19 15.48 2.27
C LEU A 85 -9.61 15.62 1.71
N ILE A 86 -10.24 14.51 1.31
CA ILE A 86 -11.59 14.52 0.74
C ILE A 86 -12.62 14.99 1.78
N ASN A 87 -12.50 14.56 3.04
CA ASN A 87 -13.40 15.01 4.12
C ASN A 87 -13.23 16.49 4.41
N ARG A 88 -12.01 17.02 4.45
CA ARG A 88 -11.76 18.45 4.63
C ARG A 88 -12.31 19.27 3.47
N ARG A 89 -12.15 18.77 2.23
CA ARG A 89 -12.78 19.40 1.06
C ARG A 89 -14.29 19.50 1.21
N GLU A 90 -14.95 18.40 1.60
CA GLU A 90 -16.41 18.40 1.83
C GLU A 90 -16.82 19.42 2.91
N GLN A 91 -16.07 19.52 4.01
CA GLN A 91 -16.34 20.49 5.08
C GLN A 91 -16.23 21.93 4.58
N ILE A 92 -15.21 22.23 3.76
CA ILE A 92 -15.03 23.57 3.17
C ILE A 92 -16.19 23.89 2.22
N LEU A 93 -16.53 22.97 1.30
CA LEU A 93 -17.63 23.17 0.35
C LEU A 93 -18.98 23.34 1.07
N ALA A 94 -19.24 22.54 2.09
CA ALA A 94 -20.47 22.65 2.89
C ALA A 94 -20.59 24.01 3.57
N LYS A 95 -19.48 24.54 4.09
CA LYS A 95 -19.43 25.87 4.70
C LYS A 95 -19.67 26.98 3.66
N GLU A 96 -19.02 26.92 2.49
CA GLU A 96 -19.19 27.90 1.40
C GLU A 96 -20.63 27.89 0.85
N GLU A 97 -21.21 26.70 0.66
CA GLU A 97 -22.56 26.48 0.15
C GLU A 97 -23.65 26.62 1.23
N LYS A 98 -23.26 26.89 2.49
CA LYS A 98 -24.17 27.02 3.66
C LYS A 98 -25.11 25.82 3.82
N ARG A 99 -24.61 24.63 3.61
CA ARG A 99 -25.32 23.35 3.78
C ARG A 99 -24.67 22.48 4.87
N PRO A 100 -25.39 21.48 5.40
CA PRO A 100 -24.79 20.47 6.27
C PRO A 100 -23.66 19.72 5.57
N VAL A 101 -22.63 19.32 6.34
CA VAL A 101 -21.57 18.41 5.87
C VAL A 101 -22.20 17.04 5.56
N ARG A 102 -21.93 16.52 4.39
CA ARG A 102 -22.37 15.18 3.99
C ARG A 102 -21.49 14.09 4.63
N ARG A 103 -22.11 13.02 5.08
CA ARG A 103 -21.39 11.77 5.34
C ARG A 103 -21.01 11.15 4.00
N LEU A 104 -19.71 11.02 3.73
CA LEU A 104 -19.21 10.38 2.53
C LEU A 104 -19.20 8.85 2.70
N SER A 105 -19.70 8.16 1.70
CA SER A 105 -19.68 6.70 1.60
C SER A 105 -18.41 6.21 0.87
N SER A 106 -18.12 4.91 0.93
CA SER A 106 -17.06 4.31 0.12
C SER A 106 -17.31 4.50 -1.38
N PHE A 107 -18.56 4.59 -1.82
CA PHE A 107 -18.90 4.97 -3.19
C PHE A 107 -18.43 6.40 -3.53
N ASP A 108 -18.67 7.37 -2.65
CA ASP A 108 -18.24 8.76 -2.86
C ASP A 108 -16.72 8.86 -2.90
N TYR A 109 -16.01 8.11 -2.05
CA TYR A 109 -14.55 8.01 -2.11
C TYR A 109 -14.07 7.38 -3.42
N LEU A 110 -14.69 6.28 -3.85
CA LEU A 110 -14.31 5.58 -5.09
C LEU A 110 -14.41 6.48 -6.31
N VAL A 111 -15.51 7.23 -6.44
CA VAL A 111 -15.70 8.18 -7.55
C VAL A 111 -14.92 9.48 -7.38
N GLY A 112 -14.42 9.77 -6.18
CA GLY A 112 -13.66 10.98 -5.87
C GLY A 112 -12.19 10.95 -6.31
N ILE A 113 -11.64 9.77 -6.60
CA ILE A 113 -10.22 9.58 -6.98
C ILE A 113 -10.05 9.80 -8.49
N GLU A 114 -8.97 10.48 -8.85
CA GLU A 114 -8.53 10.64 -10.23
C GLU A 114 -8.12 9.28 -10.82
N ASP A 115 -8.60 8.98 -12.04
CA ASP A 115 -8.45 7.66 -12.66
C ASP A 115 -6.98 7.27 -12.87
N TYR A 116 -6.14 8.18 -13.34
CA TYR A 116 -4.74 7.87 -13.66
C TYR A 116 -3.92 7.50 -12.42
N SER A 117 -4.15 8.17 -11.29
CA SER A 117 -3.43 7.92 -10.02
C SER A 117 -3.99 6.74 -9.23
N ARG A 118 -5.18 6.23 -9.59
CA ARG A 118 -5.80 5.09 -8.93
C ARG A 118 -4.87 3.87 -8.89
N MET A 119 -4.80 3.19 -7.73
CA MET A 119 -3.99 1.98 -7.57
C MET A 119 -4.54 0.83 -8.41
N GLY A 120 -3.63 0.08 -9.02
CA GLY A 120 -3.96 -1.12 -9.77
C GLY A 120 -4.63 -0.86 -11.12
N GLY A 121 -5.33 -1.87 -11.63
CA GLY A 121 -5.89 -1.89 -12.97
C GLY A 121 -7.42 -1.81 -13.04
N LEU A 122 -8.13 -1.56 -11.92
CA LEU A 122 -9.58 -1.36 -11.97
C LEU A 122 -9.92 0.06 -12.38
N ARG A 123 -10.85 0.19 -13.32
CA ARG A 123 -11.36 1.47 -13.81
C ARG A 123 -12.89 1.48 -13.80
N PHE A 124 -13.47 2.65 -13.68
CA PHE A 124 -14.92 2.80 -13.45
C PHE A 124 -15.54 3.77 -14.45
N LYS A 125 -16.76 3.41 -14.92
CA LYS A 125 -17.60 4.27 -15.76
C LYS A 125 -19.00 4.36 -15.14
N ASP A 126 -19.69 5.47 -15.37
CA ASP A 126 -21.12 5.63 -15.01
C ASP A 126 -22.06 5.10 -16.10
N SER A 127 -21.58 4.96 -17.35
CA SER A 127 -22.28 4.36 -18.47
C SER A 127 -21.31 3.58 -19.34
N LEU A 128 -21.77 2.53 -20.02
CA LEU A 128 -20.92 1.65 -20.84
C LEU A 128 -20.17 2.42 -21.93
N ASP A 129 -20.84 3.36 -22.57
CA ASP A 129 -20.30 4.15 -23.68
C ASP A 129 -19.64 5.46 -23.21
N GLY A 130 -19.68 5.76 -21.89
CA GLY A 130 -19.11 6.97 -21.30
C GLY A 130 -17.60 6.89 -21.10
N GLU A 131 -17.04 8.04 -20.71
CA GLU A 131 -15.64 8.14 -20.28
C GLU A 131 -15.42 7.51 -18.89
N TYR A 132 -14.17 7.18 -18.57
CA TYR A 132 -13.84 6.76 -17.22
C TYR A 132 -14.02 7.91 -16.23
N ILE A 133 -14.57 7.60 -15.06
CA ILE A 133 -14.83 8.60 -14.00
C ILE A 133 -13.52 9.26 -13.58
N ASN A 134 -13.53 10.61 -13.57
CA ASN A 134 -12.36 11.44 -13.26
C ASN A 134 -11.14 11.18 -14.15
N ALA A 135 -11.31 10.57 -15.32
CA ALA A 135 -10.29 10.62 -16.35
C ALA A 135 -10.20 12.06 -16.89
N SER A 136 -9.02 12.63 -16.87
CA SER A 136 -8.77 13.96 -17.41
C SER A 136 -7.92 13.84 -18.68
N GLU A 137 -8.26 14.60 -19.71
CA GLU A 137 -7.41 14.74 -20.91
C GLU A 137 -6.08 15.43 -20.58
N VAL A 138 -6.08 16.27 -19.54
CA VAL A 138 -4.87 16.90 -19.00
C VAL A 138 -4.50 16.17 -17.70
N LEU A 139 -3.29 15.61 -17.66
CA LEU A 139 -2.75 15.00 -16.45
C LEU A 139 -2.81 16.00 -15.28
N ARG A 140 -3.65 15.70 -14.29
CA ARG A 140 -3.80 16.51 -13.07
C ARG A 140 -2.80 16.14 -12.00
N ILE A 141 -1.88 15.21 -12.31
CA ILE A 141 -0.83 14.81 -11.39
C ILE A 141 0.32 15.79 -11.52
N PRO A 142 0.73 16.45 -10.44
CA PRO A 142 1.78 17.45 -10.49
C PRO A 142 3.13 16.80 -10.83
N PRO A 143 3.98 17.53 -11.57
CA PRO A 143 5.36 17.11 -11.78
C PRO A 143 6.16 17.20 -10.48
N ILE A 144 7.25 16.43 -10.38
CA ILE A 144 8.17 16.46 -9.24
C ILE A 144 8.74 17.88 -8.99
N THR A 145 8.82 18.71 -10.02
CA THR A 145 9.27 20.11 -9.89
C THR A 145 8.44 20.93 -8.90
N ASP A 146 7.16 20.56 -8.72
CA ASP A 146 6.21 21.26 -7.85
C ASP A 146 6.22 20.74 -6.41
N ILE A 147 7.17 19.86 -6.09
CA ILE A 147 7.21 19.14 -4.80
C ILE A 147 7.26 20.09 -3.59
N ARG A 148 7.89 21.26 -3.73
CA ARG A 148 7.95 22.28 -2.65
C ARG A 148 6.57 22.86 -2.32
N GLU A 149 5.75 23.08 -3.34
CA GLU A 149 4.38 23.56 -3.16
C GLU A 149 3.51 22.50 -2.48
N LEU A 150 3.70 21.23 -2.86
CA LEU A 150 2.99 20.10 -2.24
C LEU A 150 3.38 19.90 -0.77
N ILE A 151 4.67 20.05 -0.43
CA ILE A 151 5.16 20.01 0.96
C ILE A 151 4.52 21.16 1.76
N ALA A 152 4.54 22.38 1.24
CA ALA A 152 3.92 23.52 1.89
C ALA A 152 2.43 23.30 2.14
N ALA A 153 1.70 22.79 1.12
CA ALA A 153 0.29 22.48 1.25
C ALA A 153 0.03 21.40 2.33
N SER A 154 0.83 20.34 2.37
CA SER A 154 0.69 19.27 3.37
C SER A 154 0.95 19.79 4.79
N SER A 155 1.98 20.62 4.98
CA SER A 155 2.32 21.22 6.27
C SER A 155 1.20 22.15 6.77
N GLU A 156 0.59 22.96 5.89
CA GLU A 156 -0.54 23.84 6.27
C GLU A 156 -1.79 23.02 6.64
N ILE A 157 -2.02 21.89 6.00
CA ILE A 157 -3.13 20.99 6.37
C ILE A 157 -2.88 20.37 7.74
N GLU A 158 -1.68 19.81 8.01
CA GLU A 158 -1.34 19.27 9.33
C GLU A 158 -1.44 20.36 10.42
N LYS A 159 -0.93 21.57 10.15
CA LYS A 159 -1.05 22.70 11.06
C LYS A 159 -2.51 23.04 11.37
N SER A 160 -3.37 23.06 10.36
CA SER A 160 -4.80 23.32 10.54
C SER A 160 -5.49 22.26 11.41
N GLU A 161 -5.01 21.00 11.35
CA GLU A 161 -5.49 19.93 12.22
C GLU A 161 -5.05 20.13 13.67
N GLU A 162 -3.78 20.49 13.90
CA GLU A 162 -3.24 20.78 15.23
C GLU A 162 -3.98 21.98 15.88
N GLU A 163 -4.30 23.01 15.10
CA GLU A 163 -4.99 24.21 15.56
C GLU A 163 -6.53 24.08 15.52
N ASN A 164 -7.05 22.92 15.13
CA ASN A 164 -8.47 22.58 15.06
C ASN A 164 -9.31 23.59 14.23
N HIS A 165 -8.81 23.99 13.07
CA HIS A 165 -9.52 24.83 12.10
C HIS A 165 -9.51 24.23 10.70
N LEU A 166 -10.30 24.76 9.77
CA LEU A 166 -10.27 24.32 8.37
C LEU A 166 -9.13 25.01 7.63
N PRO A 167 -8.33 24.26 6.85
CA PRO A 167 -7.32 24.86 5.99
C PRO A 167 -7.97 25.69 4.87
N GLU A 168 -7.19 26.57 4.25
CA GLU A 168 -7.64 27.25 3.05
C GLU A 168 -7.89 26.24 1.91
N ARG A 169 -8.96 26.48 1.14
CA ARG A 169 -9.37 25.59 0.04
C ARG A 169 -8.26 25.28 -0.96
N ARG A 170 -7.41 26.28 -1.27
CA ARG A 170 -6.29 26.12 -2.21
C ARG A 170 -5.33 25.00 -1.83
N TRP A 171 -5.03 24.82 -0.53
CA TRP A 171 -4.13 23.79 -0.05
C TRP A 171 -4.71 22.38 -0.21
N ILE A 172 -6.00 22.24 0.04
CA ILE A 172 -6.70 20.98 -0.19
C ILE A 172 -6.75 20.65 -1.68
N GLU A 173 -7.05 21.61 -2.55
CA GLU A 173 -7.16 21.37 -4.00
C GLU A 173 -5.84 20.95 -4.64
N GLN A 174 -4.70 21.40 -4.12
CA GLN A 174 -3.39 20.97 -4.58
C GLN A 174 -3.10 19.48 -4.28
N LEU A 175 -3.66 18.94 -3.19
CA LEU A 175 -3.38 17.59 -2.72
C LEU A 175 -4.49 16.57 -2.96
N VAL A 176 -5.75 16.98 -3.08
CA VAL A 176 -6.89 16.06 -3.31
C VAL A 176 -6.78 15.36 -4.66
N GLN A 177 -6.32 16.03 -5.69
CA GLN A 177 -6.19 15.46 -7.03
C GLN A 177 -5.13 14.35 -7.10
N PRO A 178 -3.88 14.58 -6.63
CA PRO A 178 -2.86 13.55 -6.59
C PRO A 178 -2.94 12.65 -5.37
N GLY A 179 -3.81 12.94 -4.39
CA GLY A 179 -4.01 12.14 -3.19
C GLY A 179 -4.62 10.80 -3.52
N SER A 180 -3.87 9.75 -3.34
CA SER A 180 -4.19 8.43 -3.83
C SER A 180 -4.38 7.41 -2.72
N SER A 181 -4.85 6.25 -3.09
CA SER A 181 -5.04 5.03 -2.32
C SER A 181 -3.72 4.29 -2.04
N LEU A 182 -2.75 4.88 -1.34
CA LEU A 182 -1.39 4.33 -1.29
C LEU A 182 -0.91 3.83 0.09
N GLY A 183 -1.83 3.66 1.03
CA GLY A 183 -1.53 3.16 2.37
C GLY A 183 -1.00 4.22 3.35
N GLY A 184 -1.52 4.21 4.60
CA GLY A 184 -1.02 4.99 5.72
C GLY A 184 -1.61 6.40 5.90
N ALA A 185 -1.26 7.02 7.03
CA ALA A 185 -1.76 8.33 7.44
C ALA A 185 -0.78 9.49 7.16
N ARG A 186 0.46 9.17 6.75
CA ARG A 186 1.50 10.16 6.48
C ARG A 186 1.16 11.00 5.24
N PRO A 187 1.47 12.31 5.25
CA PRO A 187 1.29 13.17 4.08
C PRO A 187 2.01 12.65 2.85
N LYS A 188 1.28 12.50 1.75
CA LYS A 188 1.80 12.00 0.48
C LYS A 188 0.98 12.47 -0.71
N ALA A 189 1.57 12.37 -1.90
CA ALA A 189 0.89 12.61 -3.16
C ALA A 189 1.49 11.76 -4.29
N SER A 190 0.69 11.50 -5.33
CA SER A 190 1.21 11.02 -6.60
C SER A 190 1.87 12.17 -7.35
N VAL A 191 3.05 11.94 -7.91
CA VAL A 191 3.79 12.89 -8.74
C VAL A 191 4.35 12.18 -9.97
N ILE A 192 4.63 12.92 -11.04
CA ILE A 192 5.28 12.40 -12.24
C ILE A 192 6.65 13.04 -12.43
N ASP A 193 7.62 12.23 -12.90
CA ASP A 193 8.94 12.73 -13.27
C ASP A 193 8.98 13.23 -14.74
N GLU A 194 10.14 13.66 -15.18
CA GLU A 194 10.40 14.15 -16.55
C GLU A 194 10.11 13.10 -17.64
N ASN A 195 10.17 11.81 -17.30
CA ASN A 195 9.86 10.68 -18.17
C ASN A 195 8.39 10.25 -18.09
N LYS A 196 7.56 11.01 -17.37
CA LYS A 196 6.15 10.69 -17.08
C LYS A 196 5.95 9.41 -16.25
N ILE A 197 6.99 8.98 -15.53
CA ILE A 197 6.90 7.85 -14.60
C ILE A 197 6.20 8.32 -13.32
N LEU A 198 5.23 7.51 -12.87
CA LEU A 198 4.44 7.80 -11.69
C LEU A 198 5.18 7.40 -10.42
N HIS A 199 5.26 8.31 -9.47
CA HIS A 199 5.85 8.11 -8.15
C HIS A 199 4.86 8.45 -7.05
N ILE A 200 5.08 7.87 -5.87
CA ILE A 200 4.52 8.31 -4.61
C ILE A 200 5.56 9.20 -3.94
N ALA A 201 5.21 10.45 -3.66
CA ALA A 201 6.00 11.33 -2.83
C ALA A 201 5.47 11.29 -1.40
N LYS A 202 6.27 10.81 -0.44
CA LYS A 202 5.97 10.87 1.00
C LYS A 202 6.70 12.08 1.57
N PHE A 203 5.92 13.04 2.10
CA PHE A 203 6.45 14.30 2.60
C PHE A 203 6.90 14.19 4.06
N PRO A 204 7.85 15.05 4.50
CA PRO A 204 8.10 15.25 5.93
C PRO A 204 6.81 15.67 6.63
N SER A 205 6.52 15.06 7.77
CA SER A 205 5.43 15.46 8.67
C SER A 205 5.94 16.44 9.73
N ARG A 206 5.08 17.34 10.17
CA ARG A 206 5.36 18.23 11.31
C ARG A 206 5.64 17.46 12.60
N LYS A 207 5.19 16.21 12.69
CA LYS A 207 5.36 15.30 13.84
C LYS A 207 6.66 14.50 13.79
N ASP A 208 7.45 14.63 12.73
CA ASP A 208 8.67 13.84 12.58
C ASP A 208 9.78 14.35 13.55
N ASP A 209 10.35 13.42 14.32
CA ASP A 209 11.47 13.66 15.21
C ASP A 209 12.83 13.34 14.55
N TYR A 210 12.81 12.57 13.46
CA TYR A 210 13.96 12.16 12.66
C TYR A 210 13.60 12.13 11.17
N ASP A 211 14.61 11.93 10.31
CA ASP A 211 14.43 11.92 8.84
C ASP A 211 13.81 10.60 8.35
N THR A 212 12.50 10.47 8.54
CA THR A 212 11.74 9.26 8.16
C THR A 212 11.89 8.93 6.68
N GLY A 213 11.87 9.95 5.79
CA GLY A 213 12.01 9.72 4.35
C GLY A 213 13.38 9.14 3.98
N LEU A 214 14.45 9.63 4.60
CA LEU A 214 15.80 9.12 4.40
C LEU A 214 15.96 7.70 4.97
N TRP A 215 15.39 7.42 6.15
CA TRP A 215 15.44 6.10 6.75
C TRP A 215 14.62 5.06 5.98
N GLU A 216 13.47 5.43 5.44
CA GLU A 216 12.71 4.53 4.56
C GLU A 216 13.49 4.22 3.27
N HIS A 217 14.16 5.23 2.67
CA HIS A 217 15.06 5.01 1.53
C HIS A 217 16.22 4.09 1.89
N PHE A 218 16.85 4.32 3.04
CA PHE A 218 17.89 3.44 3.57
C PHE A 218 17.41 1.99 3.68
N SER A 219 16.21 1.75 4.24
CA SER A 219 15.62 0.41 4.37
C SER A 219 15.44 -0.27 3.02
N HIS A 220 14.96 0.46 2.01
CA HIS A 220 14.82 -0.06 0.64
C HIS A 220 16.16 -0.46 0.01
N LEU A 221 17.20 0.34 0.20
CA LEU A 221 18.53 0.00 -0.30
C LEU A 221 19.14 -1.20 0.43
N LEU A 222 18.92 -1.30 1.75
CA LEU A 222 19.38 -2.40 2.55
C LEU A 222 18.63 -3.70 2.20
N ALA A 223 17.31 -3.61 1.96
CA ALA A 223 16.47 -4.72 1.50
C ALA A 223 16.97 -5.29 0.17
N LYS A 224 17.32 -4.43 -0.79
CA LYS A 224 17.92 -4.87 -2.06
C LYS A 224 19.25 -5.58 -1.87
N LYS A 225 20.11 -5.11 -0.92
CA LYS A 225 21.34 -5.82 -0.56
C LYS A 225 21.07 -7.19 0.07
N ALA A 226 19.94 -7.33 0.80
CA ALA A 226 19.50 -8.61 1.39
C ALA A 226 18.82 -9.53 0.37
N GLY A 227 18.78 -9.18 -0.92
CA GLY A 227 18.18 -9.96 -1.98
C GLY A 227 16.66 -9.84 -2.08
N ILE A 228 16.04 -8.86 -1.41
CA ILE A 228 14.60 -8.60 -1.49
C ILE A 228 14.29 -7.80 -2.74
N HIS A 229 13.26 -8.21 -3.45
CA HIS A 229 12.69 -7.43 -4.54
C HIS A 229 11.91 -6.23 -3.97
N ALA A 230 12.58 -5.09 -3.81
CA ALA A 230 12.00 -3.88 -3.22
C ALA A 230 11.73 -2.80 -4.27
N ALA A 231 10.73 -1.97 -4.03
CA ALA A 231 10.38 -0.83 -4.87
C ALA A 231 11.59 0.12 -5.06
N GLU A 232 11.65 0.77 -6.21
CA GLU A 232 12.68 1.77 -6.49
C GLU A 232 12.36 3.06 -5.74
N THR A 233 13.32 3.53 -4.96
CA THR A 233 13.17 4.76 -4.18
C THR A 233 14.33 5.72 -4.42
N ARG A 234 14.05 7.00 -4.24
CA ARG A 234 15.05 8.08 -4.14
C ARG A 234 14.57 9.14 -3.19
N VAL A 235 15.44 9.98 -2.69
CA VAL A 235 15.07 11.08 -1.80
C VAL A 235 15.37 12.43 -2.44
N ILE A 236 14.59 13.44 -2.07
CA ILE A 236 14.79 14.84 -2.46
C ILE A 236 14.88 15.67 -1.18
N PHE A 237 15.94 16.48 -1.09
CA PHE A 237 16.08 17.48 -0.05
C PHE A 237 15.73 18.86 -0.61
N THR A 238 14.73 19.52 -0.03
CA THR A 238 14.15 20.78 -0.53
C THR A 238 14.51 21.99 0.32
N ASN A 239 15.58 21.91 1.13
CA ASN A 239 15.97 22.87 2.17
C ASN A 239 15.05 22.90 3.40
N ASP A 240 14.20 21.90 3.54
CA ASP A 240 13.45 21.63 4.77
C ASP A 240 14.32 20.84 5.75
N LYS A 241 13.76 20.52 6.92
CA LYS A 241 14.47 19.78 7.96
C LYS A 241 14.80 18.33 7.54
N TYR A 242 13.93 17.71 6.75
CA TYR A 242 13.96 16.29 6.39
C TYR A 242 13.71 16.06 4.90
N HIS A 243 14.05 14.87 4.41
CA HIS A 243 13.90 14.47 3.02
C HIS A 243 12.46 14.07 2.68
N THR A 244 12.05 14.36 1.45
CA THR A 244 10.89 13.73 0.81
C THR A 244 11.33 12.45 0.13
N LEU A 245 10.68 11.34 0.44
CA LEU A 245 10.88 10.07 -0.26
C LEU A 245 10.05 10.04 -1.54
N LEU A 246 10.67 9.63 -2.63
CA LEU A 246 9.99 9.24 -3.86
C LEU A 246 10.08 7.73 -4.04
N SER A 247 8.94 7.06 -4.13
CA SER A 247 8.83 5.64 -4.43
C SER A 247 8.19 5.48 -5.81
N ARG A 248 8.87 4.81 -6.75
CA ARG A 248 8.33 4.52 -8.07
C ARG A 248 7.14 3.57 -7.96
N ARG A 249 6.07 3.88 -8.66
CA ARG A 249 4.90 3.01 -8.75
C ARG A 249 5.22 1.75 -9.55
N PHE A 250 5.08 0.60 -8.93
CA PHE A 250 5.31 -0.71 -9.56
C PHE A 250 4.06 -1.30 -10.23
N ASP A 251 2.90 -0.70 -9.99
CA ASP A 251 1.64 -1.06 -10.64
C ASP A 251 1.43 -0.33 -11.99
N ARG A 252 2.50 0.26 -12.51
CA ARG A 252 2.55 0.88 -13.83
C ARG A 252 3.79 0.43 -14.59
N LYS A 253 3.61 0.07 -15.86
CA LYS A 253 4.71 -0.11 -16.80
C LYS A 253 5.18 1.23 -17.36
N GLU A 254 6.34 1.25 -18.00
CA GLU A 254 6.90 2.45 -18.63
C GLU A 254 6.03 2.98 -19.77
N ASP A 255 5.30 2.10 -20.46
CA ASP A 255 4.33 2.44 -21.50
C ASP A 255 2.98 2.92 -20.94
N GLY A 256 2.85 3.05 -19.62
CA GLY A 256 1.65 3.51 -18.92
C GLY A 256 0.60 2.42 -18.66
N LYS A 257 0.81 1.19 -19.12
CA LYS A 257 -0.10 0.07 -18.84
C LYS A 257 -0.19 -0.23 -17.34
N ARG A 258 -1.38 -0.62 -16.91
CA ARG A 258 -1.70 -0.89 -15.52
C ARG A 258 -1.46 -2.35 -15.17
N ILE A 259 -0.76 -2.59 -14.08
CA ILE A 259 -0.67 -3.91 -13.45
C ILE A 259 -1.67 -3.92 -12.30
N HIS A 260 -2.59 -4.88 -12.27
CA HIS A 260 -3.54 -4.93 -11.16
C HIS A 260 -2.83 -5.31 -9.87
N PHE A 261 -3.12 -4.55 -8.83
CA PHE A 261 -2.57 -4.67 -7.50
C PHE A 261 -3.70 -4.91 -6.49
N ALA A 262 -3.45 -5.79 -5.53
CA ALA A 262 -4.25 -5.90 -4.32
C ALA A 262 -3.35 -6.17 -3.11
N SER A 263 -3.71 -5.62 -1.96
CA SER A 263 -3.02 -5.90 -0.69
C SER A 263 -3.41 -7.27 -0.14
N ALA A 264 -2.55 -7.86 0.69
CA ALA A 264 -2.87 -9.09 1.41
C ALA A 264 -4.15 -8.93 2.25
N MET A 265 -4.36 -7.76 2.87
CA MET A 265 -5.60 -7.47 3.59
C MET A 265 -6.85 -7.70 2.73
N THR A 266 -6.83 -7.19 1.50
CA THR A 266 -7.93 -7.35 0.52
C THR A 266 -8.12 -8.79 0.09
N LEU A 267 -7.01 -9.46 -0.27
CA LEU A 267 -7.05 -10.81 -0.83
C LEU A 267 -7.43 -11.89 0.22
N LEU A 268 -7.11 -11.64 1.47
CA LEU A 268 -7.46 -12.50 2.61
C LEU A 268 -8.83 -12.16 3.24
N GLY A 269 -9.55 -11.17 2.71
CA GLY A 269 -10.84 -10.73 3.26
C GLY A 269 -10.78 -10.13 4.65
N LEU A 270 -9.60 -9.68 5.10
CA LEU A 270 -9.35 -9.13 6.43
C LEU A 270 -9.81 -7.67 6.56
N ASN A 271 -9.97 -7.22 7.80
CA ASN A 271 -10.35 -5.85 8.12
C ASN A 271 -9.11 -5.01 8.50
N ASP A 272 -9.27 -3.69 8.43
CA ASP A 272 -8.24 -2.78 8.92
C ASP A 272 -8.08 -2.95 10.45
N GLY A 273 -6.89 -3.32 10.89
CA GLY A 273 -6.59 -3.62 12.30
C GLY A 273 -6.48 -5.10 12.64
N ASP A 274 -6.80 -6.02 11.73
CA ASP A 274 -6.51 -7.44 11.95
C ASP A 274 -4.98 -7.65 12.00
N ASN A 275 -4.54 -8.32 13.06
CA ASN A 275 -3.13 -8.46 13.41
C ASN A 275 -2.89 -9.66 14.35
N ALA A 276 -1.72 -9.74 14.97
CA ALA A 276 -1.38 -10.80 15.93
C ALA A 276 -2.38 -10.93 17.09
N ASN A 277 -2.98 -9.84 17.57
CA ASN A 277 -3.95 -9.88 18.66
C ASN A 277 -5.30 -10.49 18.22
N THR A 278 -5.60 -10.47 16.93
CA THR A 278 -6.78 -11.14 16.34
C THR A 278 -6.46 -12.53 15.79
N GLY A 279 -5.22 -13.01 15.98
CA GLY A 279 -4.77 -14.34 15.58
C GLY A 279 -4.27 -14.43 14.14
N HIS A 280 -3.96 -13.29 13.51
CA HIS A 280 -3.51 -13.23 12.12
C HIS A 280 -2.01 -12.95 11.99
N GLY A 281 -1.39 -13.51 10.95
CA GLY A 281 0.04 -13.41 10.75
C GLY A 281 0.53 -13.70 9.34
N TYR A 282 1.83 -13.85 9.20
CA TYR A 282 2.45 -14.16 7.91
C TYR A 282 2.01 -15.51 7.34
N LEU A 283 1.52 -16.42 8.16
CA LEU A 283 1.03 -17.72 7.69
C LEU A 283 -0.26 -17.61 6.89
N ASP A 284 -1.12 -16.61 7.16
CA ASP A 284 -2.27 -16.31 6.30
C ASP A 284 -1.80 -15.93 4.87
N ILE A 285 -0.65 -15.22 4.76
CA ILE A 285 -0.03 -14.88 3.47
C ILE A 285 0.56 -16.13 2.81
N VAL A 286 1.18 -17.02 3.58
CA VAL A 286 1.66 -18.33 3.08
C VAL A 286 0.52 -19.12 2.45
N ASP A 287 -0.61 -19.23 3.13
CA ASP A 287 -1.79 -19.95 2.64
C ASP A 287 -2.32 -19.35 1.33
N PHE A 288 -2.36 -18.02 1.24
CA PHE A 288 -2.73 -17.33 0.00
C PHE A 288 -1.77 -17.63 -1.14
N ILE A 289 -0.46 -17.60 -0.88
CA ILE A 289 0.57 -17.92 -1.88
C ILE A 289 0.38 -19.34 -2.42
N LEU A 290 0.16 -20.32 -1.53
CA LEU A 290 -0.05 -21.71 -1.91
C LEU A 290 -1.27 -21.92 -2.81
N GLN A 291 -2.33 -21.16 -2.59
CA GLN A 291 -3.61 -21.35 -3.28
C GLN A 291 -3.75 -20.54 -4.57
N ASN A 292 -3.17 -19.33 -4.63
CA ASN A 292 -3.51 -18.34 -5.66
C ASN A 292 -2.32 -17.80 -6.44
N CYS A 293 -1.07 -18.06 -6.01
CA CYS A 293 0.09 -17.49 -6.66
C CYS A 293 0.72 -18.41 -7.70
N THR A 294 1.32 -17.76 -8.70
CA THR A 294 2.29 -18.41 -9.59
C THR A 294 3.67 -18.42 -8.92
N ASN A 295 4.58 -19.33 -9.36
CA ASN A 295 5.94 -19.40 -8.81
C ASN A 295 5.93 -19.49 -7.28
N VAL A 296 5.17 -20.42 -6.74
CA VAL A 296 4.89 -20.58 -5.30
C VAL A 296 6.18 -20.59 -4.49
N GLU A 297 7.17 -21.40 -4.88
CA GLU A 297 8.44 -21.53 -4.16
C GLU A 297 9.18 -20.19 -4.05
N ASP A 298 9.29 -19.43 -5.16
CA ASP A 298 9.97 -18.13 -5.18
C ASP A 298 9.25 -17.11 -4.27
N ASN A 299 7.91 -17.11 -4.29
CA ASN A 299 7.11 -16.23 -3.44
C ASN A 299 7.24 -16.59 -1.95
N LEU A 300 7.30 -17.88 -1.60
CA LEU A 300 7.49 -18.30 -0.21
C LEU A 300 8.89 -17.93 0.31
N GLN A 301 9.93 -18.13 -0.49
CA GLN A 301 11.29 -17.71 -0.13
C GLN A 301 11.41 -16.20 0.00
N GLU A 302 10.79 -15.45 -0.90
CA GLU A 302 10.73 -13.98 -0.84
C GLU A 302 9.98 -13.50 0.41
N LEU A 303 8.82 -14.08 0.74
CA LEU A 303 8.09 -13.75 1.96
C LEU A 303 8.93 -14.02 3.21
N TYR A 304 9.53 -15.20 3.31
CA TYR A 304 10.38 -15.57 4.44
C TYR A 304 11.58 -14.61 4.60
N ARG A 305 12.20 -14.22 3.49
CA ARG A 305 13.28 -13.24 3.44
C ARG A 305 12.82 -11.87 3.97
N ARG A 306 11.61 -11.43 3.60
CA ARG A 306 11.02 -10.18 4.10
C ARG A 306 10.78 -10.22 5.60
N VAL A 307 10.24 -11.33 6.11
CA VAL A 307 10.03 -11.50 7.57
C VAL A 307 11.36 -11.46 8.32
N ALA A 308 12.40 -12.20 7.85
CA ALA A 308 13.73 -12.14 8.42
C ALA A 308 14.32 -10.72 8.39
N PHE A 309 14.15 -10.01 7.29
CA PHE A 309 14.62 -8.62 7.14
C PHE A 309 13.88 -7.67 8.08
N ASN A 310 12.55 -7.75 8.16
CA ASN A 310 11.73 -6.92 9.05
C ASN A 310 12.12 -7.11 10.52
N ILE A 311 12.42 -8.35 10.92
CA ILE A 311 12.98 -8.64 12.26
C ILE A 311 14.33 -7.92 12.43
N CYS A 312 15.24 -8.01 11.45
CA CYS A 312 16.58 -7.46 11.54
C CYS A 312 16.62 -5.92 11.60
N ILE A 313 15.72 -5.24 10.87
CA ILE A 313 15.64 -3.78 10.85
C ILE A 313 14.64 -3.20 11.85
N GLY A 314 13.93 -4.06 12.60
CA GLY A 314 12.90 -3.63 13.55
C GLY A 314 11.67 -3.03 12.88
N ASN A 315 11.33 -3.40 11.63
CA ASN A 315 10.09 -2.99 10.99
C ASN A 315 8.91 -3.75 11.63
N SER A 316 8.40 -3.26 12.74
CA SER A 316 7.31 -3.89 13.49
C SER A 316 5.91 -3.42 13.09
N ASP A 317 5.81 -2.35 12.29
CA ASP A 317 4.53 -1.87 11.72
C ASP A 317 4.20 -2.56 10.39
N ASP A 318 4.74 -3.76 10.19
CA ASP A 318 4.51 -4.57 9.00
C ASP A 318 3.15 -5.28 9.09
N HIS A 319 2.13 -4.67 8.52
CA HIS A 319 0.75 -5.15 8.52
C HIS A 319 0.30 -5.62 7.13
N PHE A 320 -0.87 -6.27 7.01
CA PHE A 320 -1.36 -6.86 5.75
C PHE A 320 -1.50 -5.87 4.57
N ARG A 321 -1.60 -4.56 4.81
CA ARG A 321 -1.56 -3.56 3.73
C ARG A 321 -0.16 -3.33 3.16
N ASN A 322 0.90 -3.71 3.88
CA ASN A 322 2.29 -3.57 3.45
C ASN A 322 2.78 -4.78 2.63
N HIS A 323 1.95 -5.83 2.52
CA HIS A 323 2.16 -6.95 1.62
C HIS A 323 1.21 -6.84 0.44
N GLY A 324 1.76 -6.55 -0.74
CA GLY A 324 0.99 -6.43 -1.97
C GLY A 324 1.23 -7.59 -2.91
N PHE A 325 0.27 -7.79 -3.80
CA PHE A 325 0.33 -8.76 -4.88
C PHE A 325 -0.01 -8.10 -6.21
N LEU A 326 0.61 -8.60 -7.27
CA LEU A 326 0.37 -8.18 -8.65
C LEU A 326 -0.30 -9.33 -9.40
N LEU A 327 -1.38 -9.02 -10.13
CA LEU A 327 -2.10 -10.00 -10.93
C LEU A 327 -1.47 -10.11 -12.32
N THR A 328 -0.99 -11.29 -12.63
CA THR A 328 -0.51 -11.67 -13.97
C THR A 328 -1.59 -12.47 -14.71
N ALA A 329 -1.36 -12.75 -15.99
CA ALA A 329 -2.25 -13.62 -16.77
C ALA A 329 -2.35 -15.06 -16.22
N LYS A 330 -1.45 -15.47 -15.32
CA LYS A 330 -1.36 -16.83 -14.76
C LYS A 330 -1.81 -16.93 -13.31
N GLY A 331 -2.04 -15.80 -12.64
CA GLY A 331 -2.37 -15.73 -11.22
C GLY A 331 -1.57 -14.63 -10.50
N TRP A 332 -1.63 -14.61 -9.19
CA TRP A 332 -0.98 -13.60 -8.35
C TRP A 332 0.51 -13.89 -8.14
N THR A 333 1.26 -12.86 -7.84
CA THR A 333 2.65 -12.93 -7.35
C THR A 333 2.91 -11.78 -6.39
N LEU A 334 3.84 -11.93 -5.44
CA LEU A 334 4.22 -10.84 -4.54
C LEU A 334 4.67 -9.61 -5.33
N SER A 335 4.19 -8.43 -4.93
CA SER A 335 4.68 -7.15 -5.44
C SER A 335 6.11 -6.89 -4.94
N PRO A 336 6.84 -5.92 -5.49
CA PRO A 336 8.01 -5.37 -4.81
C PRO A 336 7.64 -4.97 -3.37
N ALA A 337 8.56 -5.17 -2.40
CA ALA A 337 8.38 -4.74 -1.02
C ALA A 337 8.38 -3.21 -0.92
N TYR A 338 7.57 -2.66 -0.06
CA TYR A 338 7.38 -1.22 0.14
C TYR A 338 7.03 -0.90 1.60
N ASP A 339 7.11 0.35 1.98
CA ASP A 339 6.73 0.87 3.32
C ASP A 339 7.49 0.18 4.46
N MET A 340 8.82 0.07 4.31
CA MET A 340 9.71 -0.56 5.28
C MET A 340 10.32 0.49 6.20
N ASN A 341 9.75 0.63 7.40
CA ASN A 341 10.11 1.64 8.37
C ASN A 341 10.72 1.03 9.64
N LEU A 342 11.79 1.65 10.17
CA LEU A 342 12.38 1.23 11.43
C LEU A 342 11.48 1.64 12.60
N THR A 343 11.31 0.75 13.56
CA THR A 343 10.65 1.01 14.84
C THR A 343 11.46 0.43 15.99
N LEU A 344 11.17 0.87 17.22
CA LEU A 344 11.88 0.38 18.41
C LEU A 344 11.11 -0.73 19.17
N ASN A 345 10.13 -1.36 18.52
CA ASN A 345 9.32 -2.40 19.15
C ASN A 345 10.01 -3.77 19.09
N GLU A 346 9.64 -4.64 20.03
CA GLU A 346 10.14 -6.01 20.12
C GLU A 346 9.18 -7.04 19.51
N TYR A 347 7.97 -6.61 19.17
CA TYR A 347 6.91 -7.46 18.64
C TYR A 347 6.44 -6.94 17.31
N GLN A 348 6.24 -7.83 16.34
CA GLN A 348 5.68 -7.54 15.04
C GLN A 348 4.16 -7.29 15.13
N SER A 349 3.59 -6.54 14.19
CA SER A 349 2.14 -6.44 14.04
C SER A 349 1.51 -7.79 13.71
N LEU A 350 2.18 -8.62 12.93
CA LEU A 350 1.73 -9.92 12.47
C LEU A 350 2.37 -11.05 13.27
N LEU A 351 1.65 -12.16 13.48
CA LEU A 351 2.24 -13.39 13.99
C LEU A 351 3.34 -13.87 13.05
N ILE A 352 4.51 -14.22 13.60
CA ILE A 352 5.63 -14.78 12.83
C ILE A 352 5.37 -16.26 12.53
N ASN A 353 4.76 -16.96 13.48
CA ASN A 353 4.37 -18.36 13.38
C ASN A 353 3.00 -18.57 14.06
N SER A 354 2.59 -19.82 14.26
CA SER A 354 1.27 -20.16 14.81
C SER A 354 0.99 -19.59 16.22
N TYR A 355 1.99 -19.08 16.98
CA TYR A 355 1.83 -18.72 18.40
C TYR A 355 2.52 -17.46 18.87
N THR A 356 3.43 -16.85 18.07
CA THR A 356 4.16 -15.65 18.54
C THR A 356 4.39 -14.62 17.44
N ASN A 357 4.41 -13.34 17.84
CA ASN A 357 4.82 -12.20 17.01
C ASN A 357 6.12 -11.55 17.52
N LYS A 358 6.89 -12.22 18.38
CA LYS A 358 8.17 -11.70 18.89
C LYS A 358 9.17 -11.60 17.75
N SER A 359 9.82 -10.45 17.61
CA SER A 359 10.88 -10.19 16.62
C SER A 359 12.15 -10.98 16.96
N ASP A 360 12.16 -12.27 16.60
CA ASP A 360 13.23 -13.21 16.94
C ASP A 360 13.52 -14.16 15.77
N LEU A 361 14.75 -14.13 15.23
CA LEU A 361 15.16 -14.98 14.12
C LEU A 361 15.18 -16.47 14.47
N ASN A 362 15.33 -16.83 15.76
CA ASN A 362 15.27 -18.25 16.16
C ASN A 362 13.81 -18.75 16.12
N GLU A 363 12.83 -17.92 16.51
CA GLU A 363 11.41 -18.25 16.34
C GLU A 363 11.06 -18.45 14.87
N LEU A 364 11.53 -17.56 13.99
CA LEU A 364 11.34 -17.69 12.55
C LEU A 364 12.02 -18.96 12.00
N LEU A 365 13.26 -19.25 12.40
CA LEU A 365 13.99 -20.44 11.96
C LEU A 365 13.32 -21.74 12.42
N ASN A 366 12.85 -21.77 13.67
CA ASN A 366 12.21 -22.96 14.23
C ASN A 366 10.85 -23.26 13.59
N SER A 367 10.23 -22.26 12.95
CA SER A 367 8.95 -22.38 12.24
C SER A 367 9.09 -22.39 10.71
N CYS A 368 10.29 -22.63 10.18
CA CYS A 368 10.51 -22.61 8.73
C CYS A 368 9.64 -23.61 7.95
N GLU A 369 9.26 -24.75 8.55
CA GLU A 369 8.36 -25.73 7.96
C GLU A 369 6.93 -25.18 7.78
N GLU A 370 6.47 -24.26 8.66
CA GLU A 370 5.19 -23.55 8.53
C GLU A 370 5.18 -22.64 7.28
N TYR A 371 6.38 -22.16 6.84
CA TYR A 371 6.57 -21.45 5.58
C TYR A 371 6.85 -22.35 4.39
N MET A 372 6.68 -23.65 4.55
CA MET A 372 6.97 -24.69 3.52
C MET A 372 8.43 -24.68 3.04
N LEU A 373 9.37 -24.25 3.88
CA LEU A 373 10.79 -24.17 3.56
C LEU A 373 11.62 -25.24 4.27
N PRO A 374 12.52 -25.92 3.53
CA PRO A 374 13.56 -26.75 4.14
C PRO A 374 14.46 -25.91 5.06
N LYS A 375 14.83 -26.45 6.23
CA LYS A 375 15.65 -25.74 7.21
C LYS A 375 16.97 -25.20 6.64
N GLN A 376 17.57 -25.89 5.69
CA GLN A 376 18.80 -25.45 5.02
C GLN A 376 18.56 -24.16 4.22
N ILE A 377 17.45 -24.05 3.49
CA ILE A 377 17.09 -22.85 2.73
C ILE A 377 16.76 -21.70 3.69
N ALA A 378 16.03 -21.96 4.78
CA ALA A 378 15.72 -20.97 5.80
C ALA A 378 16.99 -20.40 6.45
N LEU A 379 17.96 -21.24 6.82
CA LEU A 379 19.27 -20.82 7.33
C LEU A 379 20.06 -19.99 6.33
N GLN A 380 20.06 -20.37 5.06
CA GLN A 380 20.72 -19.62 4.00
C GLN A 380 20.11 -18.22 3.88
N ILE A 381 18.78 -18.12 3.81
CA ILE A 381 18.07 -16.82 3.68
C ILE A 381 18.38 -15.92 4.88
N ILE A 382 18.29 -16.43 6.11
CA ILE A 382 18.63 -15.66 7.31
C ILE A 382 20.10 -15.20 7.28
N GLY A 383 21.01 -16.06 6.88
CA GLY A 383 22.45 -15.73 6.76
C GLY A 383 22.69 -14.61 5.74
N GLU A 384 22.05 -14.66 4.58
CA GLU A 384 22.15 -13.63 3.55
C GLU A 384 21.61 -12.27 4.05
N VAL A 385 20.49 -12.27 4.78
CA VAL A 385 19.92 -11.07 5.39
C VAL A 385 20.87 -10.49 6.44
N LEU A 386 21.41 -11.31 7.34
CA LEU A 386 22.34 -10.86 8.39
C LEU A 386 23.62 -10.27 7.79
N VAL A 387 24.18 -10.88 6.75
CA VAL A 387 25.35 -10.34 6.02
C VAL A 387 25.04 -8.97 5.42
N ALA A 388 23.85 -8.81 4.83
CA ALA A 388 23.45 -7.51 4.24
C ALA A 388 23.29 -6.42 5.30
N VAL A 389 22.74 -6.78 6.48
CA VAL A 389 22.44 -5.85 7.56
C VAL A 389 23.68 -5.50 8.38
N LYS A 390 24.70 -6.38 8.45
CA LYS A 390 25.90 -6.19 9.29
C LYS A 390 26.55 -4.82 9.12
N ASP A 391 26.70 -4.36 7.88
CA ASP A 391 27.37 -3.10 7.54
C ASP A 391 26.42 -1.91 7.38
N TRP A 392 25.27 -1.92 8.06
CA TRP A 392 24.23 -0.92 7.97
C TRP A 392 24.72 0.51 8.21
N GLN A 393 25.67 0.72 9.15
CA GLN A 393 26.22 2.04 9.48
C GLN A 393 27.02 2.65 8.32
N ILE A 394 27.67 1.82 7.50
CA ILE A 394 28.39 2.27 6.31
C ILE A 394 27.38 2.88 5.35
N LEU A 395 26.29 2.18 5.05
CA LEU A 395 25.23 2.67 4.18
C LEU A 395 24.57 3.94 4.73
N ALA A 396 24.20 3.94 6.03
CA ALA A 396 23.60 5.10 6.69
C ALA A 396 24.51 6.34 6.60
N THR A 397 25.84 6.15 6.80
CA THR A 397 26.82 7.24 6.69
C THR A 397 26.97 7.74 5.25
N GLN A 398 26.98 6.84 4.26
CA GLN A 398 27.03 7.20 2.84
C GLN A 398 25.81 8.01 2.39
N LEU A 399 24.64 7.71 2.95
CA LEU A 399 23.40 8.44 2.70
C LEU A 399 23.31 9.77 3.46
N GLY A 400 24.25 10.07 4.36
CA GLY A 400 24.24 11.30 5.15
C GLY A 400 23.31 11.27 6.36
N VAL A 401 22.88 10.09 6.81
CA VAL A 401 22.06 9.95 8.03
C VAL A 401 22.80 10.51 9.23
N ALA A 402 22.14 11.34 10.02
CA ALA A 402 22.74 12.01 11.19
C ALA A 402 23.22 11.01 12.25
N LYS A 403 24.39 11.28 12.85
CA LYS A 403 25.01 10.37 13.85
C LYS A 403 24.15 10.11 15.08
N ASN A 404 23.38 11.10 15.52
CA ASN A 404 22.43 10.93 16.63
C ASN A 404 21.30 9.96 16.26
N GLU A 405 20.77 10.01 15.04
CA GLU A 405 19.76 9.08 14.55
C GLU A 405 20.33 7.67 14.38
N GLN A 406 21.57 7.53 13.84
CA GLN A 406 22.25 6.24 13.77
C GLN A 406 22.39 5.62 15.18
N LYS A 407 22.74 6.43 16.19
CA LYS A 407 22.81 5.96 17.59
C LYS A 407 21.45 5.56 18.15
N GLN A 408 20.40 6.28 17.82
CA GLN A 408 19.03 5.99 18.24
C GLN A 408 18.58 4.60 17.78
N PHE A 409 18.90 4.22 16.55
CA PHE A 409 18.48 2.96 15.94
C PHE A 409 19.51 1.82 16.07
N SER A 410 20.72 2.06 16.61
CA SER A 410 21.78 1.04 16.68
C SER A 410 21.36 -0.23 17.40
N THR A 411 20.61 -0.11 18.49
CA THR A 411 20.16 -1.26 19.30
C THR A 411 19.30 -2.26 18.52
N ILE A 412 18.58 -1.81 17.48
CA ILE A 412 17.77 -2.68 16.64
C ILE A 412 18.67 -3.65 15.86
N PHE A 413 19.71 -3.10 15.25
CA PHE A 413 20.63 -3.87 14.42
C PHE A 413 21.54 -4.75 15.27
N GLU A 414 22.02 -4.26 16.41
CA GLU A 414 22.93 -4.98 17.32
C GLU A 414 22.27 -6.24 17.91
N ARG A 415 21.01 -6.17 18.31
CA ARG A 415 20.24 -7.30 18.86
C ARG A 415 20.31 -8.56 18.00
N ASN A 416 20.20 -8.39 16.69
CA ASN A 416 20.14 -9.51 15.76
C ASN A 416 21.53 -9.99 15.31
N LEU A 417 22.55 -9.13 15.35
CA LEU A 417 23.92 -9.48 14.99
C LEU A 417 24.60 -10.32 16.09
N GLU A 418 24.28 -10.13 17.38
CA GLU A 418 24.78 -10.97 18.48
C GLU A 418 24.38 -12.45 18.30
N ILE A 419 23.23 -12.72 17.68
CA ILE A 419 22.77 -14.07 17.36
C ILE A 419 23.67 -14.72 16.27
N TYR A 420 24.20 -13.93 15.37
CA TYR A 420 25.07 -14.41 14.27
C TYR A 420 26.47 -14.72 14.77
N ASP A 421 27.07 -13.86 15.60
CA ASP A 421 28.44 -14.03 16.12
C ASP A 421 28.57 -15.15 17.17
N SER A 422 27.43 -15.63 17.71
CA SER A 422 27.37 -16.73 18.69
C SER A 422 27.27 -18.14 18.08
N LYS A 423 27.21 -18.24 16.75
CA LYS A 423 27.17 -19.51 15.99
C LYS A 423 28.40 -19.68 15.14
#